data_c5756ebbc36765e16cff384b1b59b294
#
_entry.id   c5756ebbc36765e16cff384b1b59b294
#
_cell.length_a   1.000
_cell.length_b   1.000
_cell.length_c   1.000
_cell.angle_alpha   90.00
_cell.angle_beta   90.00
_cell.angle_gamma   90.00
#
_symmetry.space_group_name_H-M   'P 1'
#
loop_
_entity.id
_entity.type
_entity.pdbx_description
1 polymer ?
#
loop_
_entity_poly.entity_id
_entity_poly.type
_entity_poly.pdbx_seq_one_letter_code
_entity_poly.pdbx_strand_id
1 'polypeptide(L)'
;MYGKIRISAEIEIKTGMHIGGSNAYSAIGAVDSPVIRDTLTKDPIIPGSSLKGKLRTLLARSISQSIILEKHNNDHDSIKRLFGSSGDKIGDKIIKSRLIFSDCPLKNKDKLKEVGSTEIKFENTIGRIDSVANPRQIERVIRGAIFDFKLVYDIDNKDELEADMKNFAHAIKLLQMDYLGGHGTRGYGKVDFSIIDIEVMENCINQDEKAKIIEILRDVG
;
A
#
# COMPACT_ATOMS: atom_id res chain seq x y z
N MET A 1 -2.37 -9.43 -27.10
CA MET A 1 -3.28 -8.26 -27.23
C MET A 1 -3.10 -7.44 -25.99
N TYR A 2 -2.77 -6.14 -26.11
CA TYR A 2 -2.56 -5.24 -24.98
C TYR A 2 -3.90 -4.72 -24.46
N GLY A 3 -4.07 -4.63 -23.15
CA GLY A 3 -5.27 -4.12 -22.53
C GLY A 3 -5.02 -3.61 -21.11
N LYS A 4 -6.03 -2.99 -20.51
CA LYS A 4 -5.95 -2.44 -19.15
C LYS A 4 -7.18 -2.78 -18.32
N ILE A 5 -6.94 -3.02 -17.03
CA ILE A 5 -7.98 -3.11 -16.02
C ILE A 5 -7.70 -2.02 -14.99
N ARG A 6 -8.70 -1.18 -14.70
CA ARG A 6 -8.67 -0.23 -13.60
C ARG A 6 -9.44 -0.78 -12.42
N ILE A 7 -8.80 -0.81 -11.27
CA ILE A 7 -9.39 -1.26 -10.00
C ILE A 7 -9.49 -0.04 -9.10
N SER A 8 -10.69 0.25 -8.64
CA SER A 8 -10.99 1.33 -7.68
C SER A 8 -11.46 0.73 -6.37
N ALA A 9 -10.88 1.17 -5.27
CA ALA A 9 -11.20 0.69 -3.93
C ALA A 9 -11.12 1.83 -2.90
N GLU A 10 -11.64 1.58 -1.73
CA GLU A 10 -11.41 2.38 -0.53
C GLU A 10 -10.46 1.65 0.41
N ILE A 11 -9.56 2.42 1.04
CA ILE A 11 -8.71 1.95 2.13
C ILE A 11 -9.14 2.67 3.39
N GLU A 12 -9.80 1.95 4.30
CA GLU A 12 -10.18 2.49 5.61
C GLU A 12 -9.08 2.22 6.64
N ILE A 13 -8.72 3.24 7.41
CA ILE A 13 -7.77 3.16 8.51
C ILE A 13 -8.49 2.66 9.77
N LYS A 14 -8.18 1.47 10.22
CA LYS A 14 -8.80 0.84 11.41
C LYS A 14 -8.07 1.20 12.71
N THR A 15 -6.75 1.43 12.63
CA THR A 15 -5.93 1.98 13.74
C THR A 15 -5.01 3.06 13.23
N GLY A 16 -4.73 4.08 14.03
CA GLY A 16 -3.94 5.23 13.59
C GLY A 16 -2.71 4.84 12.77
N MET A 17 -2.51 5.46 11.60
CA MET A 17 -1.48 5.11 10.63
C MET A 17 -0.41 6.19 10.53
N HIS A 18 0.86 5.79 10.56
CA HIS A 18 1.99 6.67 10.32
C HIS A 18 2.76 6.25 9.07
N ILE A 19 2.69 7.07 8.02
CA ILE A 19 3.62 7.01 6.89
C ILE A 19 4.38 8.32 6.92
N GLY A 20 5.68 8.25 7.27
CA GLY A 20 6.50 9.43 7.53
C GLY A 20 6.71 10.29 6.29
N GLY A 21 6.63 11.60 6.47
CA GLY A 21 7.03 12.61 5.51
C GLY A 21 8.49 13.05 5.72
N SER A 22 8.99 13.95 4.87
CA SER A 22 10.31 14.54 5.02
C SER A 22 10.29 15.63 6.11
N ASN A 23 11.27 15.57 7.04
CA ASN A 23 11.49 16.59 8.06
C ASN A 23 12.42 17.72 7.60
N ALA A 24 12.70 17.85 6.31
CA ALA A 24 13.75 18.74 5.79
C ALA A 24 13.61 20.24 6.20
N TYR A 25 12.43 20.64 6.68
CA TYR A 25 12.13 22.02 7.10
C TYR A 25 11.25 22.08 8.35
N SER A 26 11.49 21.23 9.35
CA SER A 26 10.73 21.31 10.61
C SER A 26 11.10 22.58 11.37
N ALA A 27 10.11 23.45 11.61
CA ALA A 27 10.26 24.61 12.50
C ALA A 27 10.51 24.15 13.95
N ILE A 28 11.17 24.98 14.76
CA ILE A 28 11.35 24.71 16.19
C ILE A 28 9.97 24.55 16.84
N GLY A 29 9.72 23.39 17.47
CA GLY A 29 8.41 23.05 18.06
C GLY A 29 7.45 22.28 17.14
N ALA A 30 7.87 21.92 15.92
CA ALA A 30 7.12 21.01 15.06
C ALA A 30 7.17 19.58 15.61
N VAL A 31 6.23 18.74 15.17
CA VAL A 31 6.16 17.32 15.52
C VAL A 31 7.42 16.60 15.04
N ASP A 32 7.99 15.72 15.88
CA ASP A 32 9.23 14.99 15.57
C ASP A 32 9.10 14.12 14.31
N SER A 33 7.94 13.54 14.11
CA SER A 33 7.66 12.62 12.99
C SER A 33 6.31 12.95 12.34
N PRO A 34 6.28 13.87 11.35
CA PRO A 34 5.06 14.20 10.63
C PRO A 34 4.67 13.12 9.61
N VAL A 35 3.38 13.03 9.29
CA VAL A 35 2.88 12.21 8.19
C VAL A 35 3.13 12.88 6.84
N ILE A 36 3.26 12.06 5.79
CA ILE A 36 3.33 12.54 4.42
C ILE A 36 1.99 13.14 3.99
N ARG A 37 2.07 14.27 3.27
CA ARG A 37 0.90 15.05 2.84
C ARG A 37 0.99 15.42 1.37
N ASP A 38 -0.16 15.54 0.74
CA ASP A 38 -0.27 16.17 -0.56
C ASP A 38 0.14 17.64 -0.50
N THR A 39 0.92 18.07 -1.49
CA THR A 39 1.48 19.43 -1.49
C THR A 39 0.42 20.51 -1.69
N LEU A 40 -0.63 20.22 -2.46
CA LEU A 40 -1.69 21.16 -2.78
C LEU A 40 -2.73 21.24 -1.66
N THR A 41 -3.30 20.09 -1.29
CA THR A 41 -4.42 20.02 -0.33
C THR A 41 -3.98 20.04 1.13
N LYS A 42 -2.70 19.75 1.40
CA LYS A 42 -2.13 19.54 2.74
C LYS A 42 -2.77 18.39 3.53
N ASP A 43 -3.63 17.61 2.92
CA ASP A 43 -4.21 16.43 3.52
C ASP A 43 -3.22 15.26 3.51
N PRO A 44 -3.30 14.32 4.47
CA PRO A 44 -2.48 13.12 4.44
C PRO A 44 -2.78 12.29 3.20
N ILE A 45 -1.77 11.64 2.66
CA ILE A 45 -1.89 10.71 1.52
C ILE A 45 -1.26 9.36 1.87
N ILE A 46 -1.68 8.31 1.17
CA ILE A 46 -0.95 7.06 1.13
C ILE A 46 -0.18 7.02 -0.19
N PRO A 47 1.17 7.11 -0.17
CA PRO A 47 1.95 7.01 -1.39
C PRO A 47 1.78 5.66 -2.08
N GLY A 48 1.58 5.66 -3.39
CA GLY A 48 1.52 4.43 -4.19
C GLY A 48 2.79 3.58 -4.06
N SER A 49 3.94 4.21 -3.88
CA SER A 49 5.21 3.52 -3.62
C SER A 49 5.21 2.75 -2.29
N SER A 50 4.59 3.29 -1.24
CA SER A 50 4.46 2.62 0.06
C SER A 50 3.58 1.38 -0.04
N LEU A 51 2.43 1.49 -0.72
CA LEU A 51 1.55 0.35 -0.99
C LEU A 51 2.22 -0.71 -1.85
N LYS A 52 2.81 -0.29 -2.98
CA LYS A 52 3.54 -1.19 -3.88
C LYS A 52 4.62 -1.98 -3.14
N GLY A 53 5.45 -1.30 -2.37
CA GLY A 53 6.54 -1.93 -1.61
C GLY A 53 6.03 -2.91 -0.55
N LYS A 54 4.97 -2.53 0.18
CA LYS A 54 4.39 -3.38 1.22
C LYS A 54 3.73 -4.63 0.63
N LEU A 55 2.87 -4.49 -0.38
CA LEU A 55 2.20 -5.61 -1.05
C LEU A 55 3.22 -6.57 -1.69
N ARG A 56 4.25 -6.05 -2.36
CA ARG A 56 5.35 -6.86 -2.90
C ARG A 56 6.03 -7.68 -1.81
N THR A 57 6.40 -7.04 -0.70
CA THR A 57 7.10 -7.71 0.41
C THR A 57 6.25 -8.81 1.05
N LEU A 58 4.95 -8.56 1.24
CA LEU A 58 4.04 -9.55 1.82
C LEU A 58 3.85 -10.73 0.90
N LEU A 59 3.65 -10.49 -0.39
CA LEU A 59 3.53 -11.56 -1.39
C LEU A 59 4.84 -12.36 -1.50
N ALA A 60 6.00 -11.69 -1.48
CA ALA A 60 7.29 -12.36 -1.48
C ALA A 60 7.46 -13.27 -0.26
N ARG A 61 7.08 -12.81 0.92
CA ARG A 61 7.11 -13.63 2.14
C ARG A 61 6.18 -14.84 2.09
N SER A 62 5.02 -14.72 1.46
CA SER A 62 4.06 -15.83 1.36
C SER A 62 4.51 -16.92 0.39
N ILE A 63 5.34 -16.59 -0.59
CA ILE A 63 5.85 -17.53 -1.61
C ILE A 63 7.24 -18.08 -1.21
N SER A 64 8.04 -17.30 -0.47
CA SER A 64 9.40 -17.68 -0.09
C SER A 64 9.40 -18.84 0.92
N GLN A 65 10.32 -19.79 0.71
CA GLN A 65 10.62 -20.81 1.70
C GLN A 65 11.60 -20.35 2.80
N SER A 66 12.21 -19.18 2.61
CA SER A 66 13.15 -18.56 3.54
C SER A 66 12.50 -17.47 4.38
N ILE A 67 12.86 -17.39 5.66
CA ILE A 67 12.46 -16.30 6.57
C ILE A 67 13.10 -14.97 6.13
N ILE A 68 14.32 -15.03 5.56
CA ILE A 68 15.05 -13.86 5.06
C ILE A 68 14.76 -13.75 3.57
N LEU A 69 14.14 -12.66 3.16
CA LEU A 69 13.92 -12.36 1.76
C LEU A 69 15.23 -11.94 1.08
N GLU A 70 15.38 -12.39 -0.15
CA GLU A 70 16.46 -11.94 -1.03
C GLU A 70 16.19 -10.53 -1.58
N LYS A 71 17.09 -10.04 -2.44
CA LYS A 71 16.89 -8.79 -3.18
C LYS A 71 15.69 -8.92 -4.13
N HIS A 72 15.02 -7.81 -4.38
CA HIS A 72 13.82 -7.74 -5.24
C HIS A 72 14.00 -8.37 -6.63
N ASN A 73 15.19 -8.32 -7.20
CA ASN A 73 15.47 -8.90 -8.51
C ASN A 73 15.53 -10.44 -8.51
N ASN A 74 15.63 -11.03 -7.31
CA ASN A 74 15.62 -12.48 -7.09
C ASN A 74 14.24 -13.00 -6.67
N ASP A 75 13.23 -12.14 -6.59
CA ASP A 75 11.86 -12.56 -6.33
C ASP A 75 11.39 -13.60 -7.35
N HIS A 76 10.41 -14.40 -6.98
CA HIS A 76 9.74 -15.34 -7.87
C HIS A 76 9.19 -14.63 -9.13
N ASP A 77 9.16 -15.29 -10.27
CA ASP A 77 8.79 -14.67 -11.55
C ASP A 77 7.40 -14.05 -11.55
N SER A 78 6.44 -14.63 -10.82
CA SER A 78 5.10 -14.06 -10.66
C SER A 78 5.12 -12.69 -9.96
N ILE A 79 6.03 -12.48 -9.01
CA ILE A 79 6.20 -11.21 -8.29
C ILE A 79 6.88 -10.19 -9.19
N LYS A 80 7.96 -10.60 -9.88
CA LYS A 80 8.66 -9.72 -10.84
C LYS A 80 7.74 -9.26 -11.95
N ARG A 81 6.85 -10.12 -12.43
CA ARG A 81 5.84 -9.80 -13.44
C ARG A 81 4.85 -8.75 -12.95
N LEU A 82 4.35 -8.90 -11.73
CA LEU A 82 3.41 -7.94 -11.13
C LEU A 82 4.07 -6.60 -10.79
N PHE A 83 5.21 -6.63 -10.08
CA PHE A 83 5.83 -5.44 -9.48
C PHE A 83 7.03 -4.89 -10.24
N GLY A 84 7.53 -5.62 -11.23
CA GLY A 84 8.69 -5.23 -12.03
C GLY A 84 10.03 -5.68 -11.43
N SER A 85 11.08 -5.63 -12.24
CA SER A 85 12.47 -5.84 -11.85
C SER A 85 13.37 -4.95 -12.69
N SER A 86 14.32 -4.25 -12.04
CA SER A 86 15.23 -3.33 -12.72
C SER A 86 16.54 -3.98 -13.22
N GLY A 87 16.82 -5.21 -12.77
CA GLY A 87 18.14 -5.82 -12.92
C GLY A 87 19.19 -5.19 -11.99
N ASP A 88 20.18 -5.95 -11.57
CA ASP A 88 21.27 -5.48 -10.70
C ASP A 88 22.57 -5.23 -11.48
N LYS A 89 22.68 -5.79 -12.69
CA LYS A 89 23.91 -5.76 -13.53
C LYS A 89 23.59 -5.36 -14.97
N ILE A 90 24.61 -4.88 -15.66
CA ILE A 90 24.53 -4.64 -17.11
C ILE A 90 24.25 -5.97 -17.80
N GLY A 91 23.16 -6.03 -18.57
CA GLY A 91 22.72 -7.26 -19.27
C GLY A 91 21.60 -8.01 -18.56
N ASP A 92 21.24 -7.69 -17.33
CA ASP A 92 20.07 -8.27 -16.68
C ASP A 92 18.78 -7.87 -17.40
N LYS A 93 17.84 -8.80 -17.47
CA LYS A 93 16.53 -8.55 -18.10
C LYS A 93 15.70 -7.64 -17.22
N ILE A 94 15.40 -6.43 -17.71
CA ILE A 94 14.43 -5.53 -17.09
C ILE A 94 13.02 -6.07 -17.32
N ILE A 95 12.23 -6.20 -16.27
CA ILE A 95 10.83 -6.62 -16.32
C ILE A 95 9.95 -5.44 -15.91
N LYS A 96 9.12 -4.98 -16.85
CA LYS A 96 8.14 -3.92 -16.60
C LYS A 96 7.09 -4.39 -15.59
N SER A 97 6.74 -3.54 -14.63
CA SER A 97 5.63 -3.79 -13.70
C SER A 97 4.29 -3.77 -14.45
N ARG A 98 3.44 -4.77 -14.23
CA ARG A 98 2.05 -4.76 -14.72
C ARG A 98 1.13 -3.95 -13.81
N LEU A 99 1.47 -3.81 -12.53
CA LEU A 99 0.71 -3.00 -11.58
C LEU A 99 1.24 -1.57 -11.57
N ILE A 100 0.35 -0.61 -11.82
CA ILE A 100 0.63 0.82 -11.81
C ILE A 100 -0.19 1.42 -10.66
N PHE A 101 0.50 1.80 -9.59
CA PHE A 101 -0.10 2.38 -8.39
C PHE A 101 -0.17 3.90 -8.51
N SER A 102 -1.30 4.46 -8.10
CA SER A 102 -1.43 5.90 -7.87
C SER A 102 -1.28 6.20 -6.37
N ASP A 103 -0.93 7.44 -6.04
CA ASP A 103 -1.07 7.92 -4.67
C ASP A 103 -2.55 7.96 -4.30
N CYS A 104 -2.86 7.64 -3.04
CA CYS A 104 -4.24 7.59 -2.55
C CYS A 104 -4.54 8.84 -1.73
N PRO A 105 -5.34 9.79 -2.25
CA PRO A 105 -5.76 10.96 -1.50
C PRO A 105 -6.79 10.59 -0.44
N LEU A 106 -6.89 11.44 0.60
CA LEU A 106 -7.93 11.33 1.61
C LEU A 106 -9.30 11.63 0.98
N LYS A 107 -10.25 10.69 1.10
CA LYS A 107 -11.58 10.75 0.46
C LYS A 107 -12.64 11.40 1.35
N ASN A 108 -12.64 11.09 2.64
CA ASN A 108 -13.71 11.50 3.56
C ASN A 108 -13.36 12.71 4.43
N LYS A 109 -12.59 13.67 3.88
CA LYS A 109 -12.14 14.89 4.57
C LYS A 109 -13.28 15.63 5.29
N ASP A 110 -14.43 15.78 4.64
CA ASP A 110 -15.57 16.51 5.20
C ASP A 110 -16.11 15.86 6.49
N LYS A 111 -16.10 14.52 6.57
CA LYS A 111 -16.50 13.79 7.78
C LYS A 111 -15.51 13.96 8.94
N LEU A 112 -14.26 14.27 8.62
CA LEU A 112 -13.19 14.45 9.60
C LEU A 112 -12.94 15.90 9.98
N LYS A 113 -13.71 16.84 9.42
CA LYS A 113 -13.46 18.29 9.54
C LYS A 113 -13.45 18.80 10.99
N GLU A 114 -14.31 18.23 11.85
CA GLU A 114 -14.41 18.66 13.25
C GLU A 114 -13.29 18.10 14.13
N VAL A 115 -12.82 16.87 13.85
CA VAL A 115 -11.82 16.17 14.67
C VAL A 115 -10.42 16.27 14.10
N GLY A 116 -10.28 16.68 12.83
CA GLY A 116 -9.02 16.65 12.09
C GLY A 116 -8.73 15.27 11.49
N SER A 117 -7.88 15.24 10.46
CA SER A 117 -7.47 14.01 9.78
C SER A 117 -6.27 13.31 10.44
N THR A 118 -5.59 14.00 11.37
CA THR A 118 -4.40 13.49 12.07
C THR A 118 -4.47 13.82 13.56
N GLU A 119 -3.75 13.03 14.35
CA GLU A 119 -3.55 13.22 15.78
C GLU A 119 -2.07 13.10 16.12
N ILE A 120 -1.65 13.69 17.24
CA ILE A 120 -0.29 13.53 17.79
C ILE A 120 -0.36 12.52 18.92
N LYS A 121 0.38 11.42 18.76
CA LYS A 121 0.55 10.42 19.81
C LYS A 121 1.90 10.61 20.48
N PHE A 122 1.88 10.74 21.81
CA PHE A 122 3.08 10.74 22.62
C PHE A 122 3.48 9.29 22.92
N GLU A 123 4.69 8.92 22.56
CA GLU A 123 5.31 7.64 22.91
C GLU A 123 6.54 7.88 23.74
N ASN A 124 6.75 7.04 24.75
CA ASN A 124 7.89 7.14 25.62
C ASN A 124 8.72 5.84 25.52
N THR A 125 10.02 5.99 25.32
CA THR A 125 10.97 4.87 25.39
C THR A 125 11.75 5.00 26.69
N ILE A 126 11.65 3.99 27.56
CA ILE A 126 12.38 3.94 28.83
C ILE A 126 13.62 3.07 28.65
N GLY A 127 14.79 3.63 28.92
CA GLY A 127 16.05 2.90 28.94
C GLY A 127 16.04 1.81 30.00
N ARG A 128 16.40 0.57 29.63
CA ARG A 128 16.39 -0.57 30.58
C ARG A 128 17.45 -0.47 31.65
N ILE A 129 18.55 0.23 31.36
CA ILE A 129 19.72 0.31 32.24
C ILE A 129 19.64 1.56 33.14
N ASP A 130 19.29 2.70 32.54
CA ASP A 130 19.35 4.01 33.21
C ASP A 130 17.95 4.54 33.61
N SER A 131 16.88 3.84 33.19
CA SER A 131 15.49 4.25 33.42
C SER A 131 15.14 5.65 32.86
N VAL A 132 15.98 6.19 31.96
CA VAL A 132 15.75 7.49 31.35
C VAL A 132 14.60 7.38 30.34
N ALA A 133 13.66 8.31 30.47
CA ALA A 133 12.53 8.43 29.56
C ALA A 133 12.86 9.33 28.37
N ASN A 134 12.66 8.83 27.14
CA ASN A 134 12.83 9.57 25.90
C ASN A 134 11.47 9.72 25.21
N PRO A 135 10.75 10.84 25.47
CA PRO A 135 9.47 11.11 24.84
C PRO A 135 9.64 11.44 23.36
N ARG A 136 8.68 10.99 22.53
CA ARG A 136 8.60 11.30 21.10
C ARG A 136 7.18 11.68 20.73
N GLN A 137 7.04 12.62 19.81
CA GLN A 137 5.77 13.03 19.24
C GLN A 137 5.64 12.45 17.83
N ILE A 138 4.68 11.53 17.66
CA ILE A 138 4.43 10.88 16.38
C ILE A 138 3.07 11.35 15.87
N GLU A 139 3.06 12.03 14.73
CA GLU A 139 1.82 12.32 14.03
C GLU A 139 1.33 11.05 13.33
N ARG A 140 0.04 10.79 13.37
CA ARG A 140 -0.59 9.68 12.66
C ARG A 140 -1.96 10.05 12.14
N VAL A 141 -2.34 9.48 11.01
CA VAL A 141 -3.69 9.57 10.47
C VAL A 141 -4.64 8.88 11.43
N ILE A 142 -5.78 9.48 11.75
CA ILE A 142 -6.74 8.91 12.69
C ILE A 142 -7.46 7.69 12.11
N ARG A 143 -8.00 6.85 12.98
CA ARG A 143 -8.91 5.78 12.57
C ARG A 143 -10.18 6.34 11.93
N GLY A 144 -10.75 5.63 10.96
CA GLY A 144 -11.93 6.08 10.22
C GLY A 144 -11.61 7.02 9.05
N ALA A 145 -10.35 7.39 8.84
CA ALA A 145 -9.93 8.02 7.59
C ALA A 145 -10.04 7.02 6.44
N ILE A 146 -10.58 7.47 5.31
CA ILE A 146 -10.80 6.66 4.10
C ILE A 146 -10.00 7.29 2.97
N PHE A 147 -9.21 6.47 2.28
CA PHE A 147 -8.39 6.87 1.14
C PHE A 147 -8.92 6.28 -0.16
N ASP A 148 -8.87 7.07 -1.24
CA ASP A 148 -9.28 6.67 -2.59
C ASP A 148 -8.13 5.91 -3.27
N PHE A 149 -8.26 4.58 -3.37
CA PHE A 149 -7.26 3.73 -4.00
C PHE A 149 -7.59 3.52 -5.48
N LYS A 150 -6.59 3.75 -6.33
CA LYS A 150 -6.66 3.48 -7.77
C LYS A 150 -5.43 2.74 -8.24
N LEU A 151 -5.67 1.67 -8.96
CA LEU A 151 -4.65 0.83 -9.56
C LEU A 151 -5.01 0.53 -11.01
N VAL A 152 -4.01 0.55 -11.88
CA VAL A 152 -4.15 0.03 -13.26
C VAL A 152 -3.29 -1.21 -13.40
N TYR A 153 -3.87 -2.26 -13.96
CA TYR A 153 -3.17 -3.47 -14.37
C TYR A 153 -3.05 -3.53 -15.89
N ASP A 154 -1.82 -3.74 -16.39
CA ASP A 154 -1.54 -3.93 -17.81
C ASP A 154 -1.71 -5.42 -18.18
N ILE A 155 -2.61 -5.72 -19.12
CA ILE A 155 -2.78 -7.08 -19.67
C ILE A 155 -1.78 -7.26 -20.79
N ASP A 156 -0.61 -7.80 -20.48
CA ASP A 156 0.40 -8.15 -21.49
C ASP A 156 0.20 -9.59 -22.02
N ASN A 157 -0.28 -10.51 -21.16
CA ASN A 157 -0.61 -11.88 -21.48
C ASN A 157 -1.90 -12.31 -20.75
N LYS A 158 -2.91 -12.77 -21.53
CA LYS A 158 -4.20 -13.17 -20.97
C LYS A 158 -4.14 -14.45 -20.14
N ASP A 159 -3.28 -15.40 -20.52
CA ASP A 159 -3.17 -16.69 -19.83
C ASP A 159 -2.67 -16.55 -18.39
N GLU A 160 -1.99 -15.43 -18.10
CA GLU A 160 -1.47 -15.12 -16.76
C GLU A 160 -2.40 -14.23 -15.92
N LEU A 161 -3.44 -13.67 -16.53
CA LEU A 161 -4.33 -12.68 -15.93
C LEU A 161 -5.00 -13.17 -14.64
N GLU A 162 -5.59 -14.37 -14.68
CA GLU A 162 -6.26 -14.95 -13.52
C GLU A 162 -5.27 -15.21 -12.36
N ALA A 163 -4.09 -15.74 -12.68
CA ALA A 163 -3.04 -15.99 -11.68
C ALA A 163 -2.52 -14.68 -11.07
N ASP A 164 -2.37 -13.63 -11.88
CA ASP A 164 -1.94 -12.31 -11.43
C ASP A 164 -2.98 -11.66 -10.52
N MET A 165 -4.28 -11.74 -10.85
CA MET A 165 -5.36 -11.23 -10.00
C MET A 165 -5.47 -12.00 -8.68
N LYS A 166 -5.30 -13.31 -8.67
CA LYS A 166 -5.25 -14.12 -7.44
C LYS A 166 -4.08 -13.71 -6.55
N ASN A 167 -2.89 -13.52 -7.11
CA ASN A 167 -1.72 -13.07 -6.37
C ASN A 167 -1.91 -11.66 -5.79
N PHE A 168 -2.52 -10.76 -6.55
CA PHE A 168 -2.82 -9.41 -6.10
C PHE A 168 -3.86 -9.42 -4.96
N ALA A 169 -4.96 -10.16 -5.11
CA ALA A 169 -5.97 -10.34 -4.08
C ALA A 169 -5.36 -10.93 -2.80
N HIS A 170 -4.50 -11.96 -2.94
CA HIS A 170 -3.78 -12.55 -1.82
C HIS A 170 -2.89 -11.54 -1.09
N ALA A 171 -2.16 -10.69 -1.84
CA ALA A 171 -1.33 -9.64 -1.25
C ALA A 171 -2.15 -8.64 -0.43
N ILE A 172 -3.36 -8.26 -0.89
CA ILE A 172 -4.28 -7.39 -0.14
C ILE A 172 -4.77 -8.09 1.14
N LYS A 173 -5.20 -9.36 1.06
CA LYS A 173 -5.59 -10.13 2.26
C LYS A 173 -4.47 -10.19 3.30
N LEU A 174 -3.23 -10.40 2.87
CA LEU A 174 -2.07 -10.35 3.76
C LEU A 174 -1.88 -8.97 4.39
N LEU A 175 -2.08 -7.89 3.64
CA LEU A 175 -1.97 -6.53 4.16
C LEU A 175 -3.04 -6.23 5.23
N GLN A 176 -4.26 -6.69 5.06
CA GLN A 176 -5.34 -6.55 6.04
C GLN A 176 -5.04 -7.30 7.35
N MET A 177 -4.30 -8.41 7.27
CA MET A 177 -3.81 -9.14 8.45
C MET A 177 -2.55 -8.53 9.07
N ASP A 178 -1.83 -7.70 8.32
CA ASP A 178 -0.59 -7.05 8.75
C ASP A 178 -0.83 -5.56 9.08
N TYR A 179 -0.01 -4.66 8.61
CA TYR A 179 -0.13 -3.20 8.79
C TYR A 179 0.49 -2.43 7.63
N LEU A 180 0.09 -1.18 7.46
CA LEU A 180 0.66 -0.23 6.51
C LEU A 180 1.40 0.90 7.25
N GLY A 181 2.58 1.28 6.76
CA GLY A 181 3.39 2.32 7.38
C GLY A 181 4.31 1.83 8.51
N GLY A 182 4.70 2.74 9.38
CA GLY A 182 5.58 2.47 10.52
C GLY A 182 4.85 2.02 11.78
N HIS A 183 5.61 1.54 12.76
CA HIS A 183 5.14 1.20 14.12
C HIS A 183 4.05 0.11 14.20
N GLY A 184 3.90 -0.75 13.19
CA GLY A 184 2.85 -1.75 13.11
C GLY A 184 2.79 -2.71 14.31
N THR A 185 3.93 -3.16 14.82
CA THR A 185 4.02 -4.02 16.02
C THR A 185 3.56 -3.33 17.31
N ARG A 186 3.31 -2.01 17.26
CA ARG A 186 2.81 -1.21 18.38
C ARG A 186 1.35 -0.75 18.16
N GLY A 187 0.63 -1.45 17.28
CA GLY A 187 -0.80 -1.23 17.05
C GLY A 187 -1.14 -0.14 16.04
N TYR A 188 -0.20 0.24 15.16
CA TYR A 188 -0.46 1.21 14.09
C TYR A 188 -0.83 0.51 12.78
N GLY A 189 -1.50 1.24 11.91
CA GLY A 189 -1.59 0.97 10.48
C GLY A 189 -2.44 -0.24 10.08
N LYS A 190 -3.38 -0.71 10.91
CA LYS A 190 -4.39 -1.67 10.46
C LYS A 190 -5.28 -0.99 9.44
N VAL A 191 -5.46 -1.66 8.31
CA VAL A 191 -6.24 -1.16 7.18
C VAL A 191 -7.23 -2.21 6.71
N ASP A 192 -8.29 -1.75 6.08
CA ASP A 192 -9.32 -2.57 5.45
C ASP A 192 -9.57 -2.09 4.03
N PHE A 193 -9.74 -3.02 3.10
CA PHE A 193 -9.97 -2.73 1.68
C PHE A 193 -11.40 -3.07 1.29
N SER A 194 -12.04 -2.15 0.59
CA SER A 194 -13.35 -2.36 -0.03
C SER A 194 -13.26 -2.06 -1.53
N ILE A 195 -13.33 -3.10 -2.36
CA ILE A 195 -13.34 -2.93 -3.82
C ILE A 195 -14.67 -2.31 -4.25
N ILE A 196 -14.61 -1.18 -4.94
CA ILE A 196 -15.79 -0.42 -5.36
C ILE A 196 -16.14 -0.74 -6.80
N ASP A 197 -15.15 -0.67 -7.70
CA ASP A 197 -15.36 -0.79 -9.12
C ASP A 197 -14.19 -1.42 -9.85
N ILE A 198 -14.50 -2.14 -10.93
CA ILE A 198 -13.53 -2.80 -11.81
C ILE A 198 -13.90 -2.48 -13.25
N GLU A 199 -13.18 -1.54 -13.84
CA GLU A 199 -13.34 -1.16 -15.22
C GLU A 199 -12.34 -1.92 -16.11
N VAL A 200 -12.82 -2.48 -17.19
CA VAL A 200 -12.00 -3.18 -18.19
C VAL A 200 -12.06 -2.43 -19.50
N MET A 201 -10.92 -2.18 -20.11
CA MET A 201 -10.83 -1.61 -21.44
C MET A 201 -11.59 -2.51 -22.44
N GLU A 202 -12.37 -1.92 -23.35
CA GLU A 202 -13.21 -2.64 -24.31
C GLU A 202 -12.41 -3.67 -25.12
N ASN A 203 -13.04 -4.82 -25.36
CA ASN A 203 -12.52 -5.92 -26.17
C ASN A 203 -11.19 -6.56 -25.72
N CYS A 204 -10.74 -6.27 -24.50
CA CYS A 204 -9.50 -6.86 -23.96
C CYS A 204 -9.70 -8.27 -23.39
N ILE A 205 -10.86 -8.52 -22.76
CA ILE A 205 -11.25 -9.80 -22.16
C ILE A 205 -12.73 -10.08 -22.44
N ASN A 206 -13.13 -11.35 -22.38
CA ASN A 206 -14.52 -11.74 -22.53
C ASN A 206 -15.32 -11.56 -21.23
N GLN A 207 -16.63 -11.75 -21.28
CA GLN A 207 -17.52 -11.54 -20.11
C GLN A 207 -17.25 -12.55 -18.98
N ASP A 208 -16.91 -13.78 -19.31
CA ASP A 208 -16.62 -14.84 -18.33
C ASP A 208 -15.30 -14.55 -17.60
N GLU A 209 -14.27 -14.10 -18.32
CA GLU A 209 -12.99 -13.67 -17.74
C GLU A 209 -13.21 -12.46 -16.81
N LYS A 210 -14.03 -11.50 -17.23
CA LYS A 210 -14.38 -10.33 -16.41
C LYS A 210 -15.11 -10.75 -15.14
N ALA A 211 -16.08 -11.65 -15.22
CA ALA A 211 -16.83 -12.14 -14.06
C ALA A 211 -15.90 -12.82 -13.05
N LYS A 212 -14.99 -13.69 -13.51
CA LYS A 212 -13.98 -14.33 -12.63
C LYS A 212 -13.09 -13.34 -11.92
N ILE A 213 -12.60 -12.30 -12.61
CA ILE A 213 -11.74 -11.28 -12.01
C ILE A 213 -12.51 -10.53 -10.93
N ILE A 214 -13.77 -10.17 -11.19
CA ILE A 214 -14.64 -9.50 -10.22
C ILE A 214 -14.83 -10.38 -8.98
N GLU A 215 -15.07 -11.67 -9.16
CA GLU A 215 -15.23 -12.64 -8.07
C GLU A 215 -13.95 -12.71 -7.21
N ILE A 216 -12.77 -12.90 -7.84
CA ILE A 216 -11.47 -12.97 -7.16
C ILE A 216 -11.22 -11.71 -6.34
N LEU A 217 -11.50 -10.53 -6.89
CA LEU A 217 -11.20 -9.27 -6.21
C LEU A 217 -12.24 -8.91 -5.14
N ARG A 218 -13.52 -9.29 -5.30
CA ARG A 218 -14.55 -9.08 -4.27
C ARG A 218 -14.37 -9.96 -3.04
N ASP A 219 -13.72 -11.10 -3.18
CA ASP A 219 -13.37 -11.99 -2.04
C ASP A 219 -12.29 -11.38 -1.11
N VAL A 220 -11.83 -10.16 -1.39
CA VAL A 220 -10.81 -9.47 -0.58
C VAL A 220 -11.41 -8.67 0.58
N GLY A 221 -12.66 -8.19 0.43
CA GLY A 221 -13.30 -7.30 1.39
C GLY A 221 -14.39 -7.95 2.23
#